data_0f0e575224487219a6df1c6026611bc4
#
_entry.id   0f0e575224487219a6df1c6026611bc4
#
_cell.length_a   1.000
_cell.length_b   1.000
_cell.length_c   1.000
_cell.angle_alpha   90.00
_cell.angle_beta   90.00
_cell.angle_gamma   90.00
#
_symmetry.space_group_name_H-M   'P 1'
#
loop_
_entity.id
_entity.type
_entity.pdbx_description
1 polymer ?
#
loop_
_entity_poly.entity_id
_entity_poly.type
_entity_poly.pdbx_seq_one_letter_code
_entity_poly.pdbx_strand_id
1 'polypeptide(L)'
;MIVVVKNHPYSYDVENLAEIFFPYEKIKVLSQLPFDTEDNILAVTEMSADEIRVEARVFEKVIIKSEKIGKESDCQNIMSVLFYRAFSELLGVSYPWGILYGVRPARFWHSLSDKYSKERARNIFEQKYLVSPKKLDLVARVAENENKIISLSQKNSFSLYVSVPFCPTRCSYCSFVSHSIEKAAALVEPYVDLLVREIAETAKYANDLGLRLESVYYGGGTPTALSANQLSRVAKAISDNFSLSTLREYTVEAGRPDTVTSEKLAALKSAGVGRISINPQSFNDDVLAAIGRRHTVRQTLDAFALAREAGFDNINMDFIAGLPKDDIKSFKHSIETALSLGAESVTVHTLCLKTGAYMVTRDNVFDHGDIDTVNKMVDFSREYLSGAGYVPYYMYRQGKSLGNLENVGWSKPGSECLYNVFMMDETHTVLAVGAGAVTRLKNPVSGKIERIYNYKYPYEYISGFDTVSYTHLRAHETPEHL
;
A
#
# COMPACT_ATOMS: atom_id res chain seq x y z
N MET A 1 -7.20 7.76 -24.83
CA MET A 1 -6.78 6.48 -25.45
C MET A 1 -7.98 5.60 -25.71
N ILE A 2 -8.04 4.95 -26.88
CA ILE A 2 -9.07 3.94 -27.22
C ILE A 2 -8.42 2.57 -27.29
N VAL A 3 -9.07 1.56 -26.72
CA VAL A 3 -8.72 0.15 -26.84
C VAL A 3 -9.90 -0.58 -27.49
N VAL A 4 -9.69 -1.14 -28.67
CA VAL A 4 -10.69 -1.91 -29.41
C VAL A 4 -10.45 -3.40 -29.17
N VAL A 5 -11.46 -4.09 -28.66
CA VAL A 5 -11.43 -5.52 -28.31
C VAL A 5 -12.31 -6.29 -29.30
N LYS A 6 -11.72 -7.17 -30.13
CA LYS A 6 -12.41 -7.95 -31.15
C LYS A 6 -12.31 -9.44 -30.89
N ASN A 7 -13.46 -10.09 -30.78
CA ASN A 7 -13.59 -11.56 -30.71
C ASN A 7 -12.84 -12.25 -29.58
N HIS A 8 -12.65 -11.59 -28.41
CA HIS A 8 -12.07 -12.20 -27.22
C HIS A 8 -12.61 -11.58 -25.91
N PRO A 9 -12.57 -12.30 -24.76
CA PRO A 9 -13.11 -11.84 -23.48
C PRO A 9 -12.12 -11.04 -22.62
N TYR A 10 -10.89 -10.75 -23.06
CA TYR A 10 -9.77 -10.22 -22.24
C TYR A 10 -9.76 -8.70 -22.15
N SER A 11 -10.92 -8.04 -22.15
CA SER A 11 -11.05 -6.58 -22.08
C SER A 11 -10.40 -6.00 -20.82
N TYR A 12 -10.61 -6.66 -19.68
CA TYR A 12 -10.03 -6.26 -18.41
C TYR A 12 -8.49 -6.31 -18.41
N ASP A 13 -7.90 -7.34 -19.01
CA ASP A 13 -6.44 -7.48 -19.07
C ASP A 13 -5.81 -6.39 -19.93
N VAL A 14 -6.35 -6.14 -21.13
CA VAL A 14 -5.82 -5.11 -22.03
C VAL A 14 -6.02 -3.70 -21.50
N GLU A 15 -7.10 -3.43 -20.75
CA GLU A 15 -7.32 -2.16 -20.06
C GLU A 15 -6.25 -1.93 -18.97
N ASN A 16 -5.99 -2.93 -18.09
CA ASN A 16 -4.94 -2.84 -17.09
C ASN A 16 -3.55 -2.67 -17.71
N LEU A 17 -3.27 -3.34 -18.84
CA LEU A 17 -2.01 -3.15 -19.54
C LEU A 17 -1.89 -1.76 -20.18
N ALA A 18 -2.98 -1.23 -20.71
CA ALA A 18 -3.01 0.15 -21.20
C ALA A 18 -2.73 1.16 -20.08
N GLU A 19 -3.24 0.93 -18.85
CA GLU A 19 -2.94 1.75 -17.67
C GLU A 19 -1.45 1.70 -17.26
N ILE A 20 -0.71 0.63 -17.57
CA ILE A 20 0.74 0.58 -17.32
C ILE A 20 1.48 1.61 -18.17
N PHE A 21 1.11 1.72 -19.45
CA PHE A 21 1.76 2.65 -20.41
C PHE A 21 1.21 4.06 -20.30
N PHE A 22 -0.08 4.20 -19.96
CA PHE A 22 -0.81 5.47 -19.96
C PHE A 22 -1.63 5.64 -18.67
N PRO A 23 -0.98 5.72 -17.49
CA PRO A 23 -1.64 5.65 -16.18
C PRO A 23 -2.60 6.83 -15.90
N TYR A 24 -2.46 7.93 -16.64
CA TYR A 24 -3.26 9.15 -16.46
C TYR A 24 -4.23 9.42 -17.61
N GLU A 25 -4.19 8.60 -18.67
CA GLU A 25 -5.13 8.69 -19.78
C GLU A 25 -6.48 8.07 -19.40
N LYS A 26 -7.56 8.69 -19.92
CA LYS A 26 -8.86 8.06 -19.85
C LYS A 26 -8.96 6.95 -20.90
N ILE A 27 -8.91 5.70 -20.47
CA ILE A 27 -9.01 4.56 -21.36
C ILE A 27 -10.48 4.27 -21.65
N LYS A 28 -10.82 4.14 -22.93
CA LYS A 28 -12.15 3.73 -23.42
C LYS A 28 -12.01 2.38 -24.11
N VAL A 29 -12.64 1.34 -23.55
CA VAL A 29 -12.65 0.02 -24.15
C VAL A 29 -13.92 -0.13 -24.99
N LEU A 30 -13.77 -0.45 -26.28
CA LEU A 30 -14.83 -0.52 -27.27
C LEU A 30 -14.76 -1.85 -28.05
N SER A 31 -15.88 -2.30 -28.62
CA SER A 31 -15.91 -3.47 -29.52
C SER A 31 -15.63 -3.10 -30.98
N GLN A 32 -15.77 -1.83 -31.35
CA GLN A 32 -15.53 -1.32 -32.70
C GLN A 32 -14.88 0.05 -32.65
N LEU A 33 -14.05 0.36 -33.65
CA LEU A 33 -13.44 1.68 -33.80
C LEU A 33 -14.51 2.70 -34.22
N PRO A 34 -14.66 3.84 -33.53
CA PRO A 34 -15.51 4.93 -33.99
C PRO A 34 -15.05 5.48 -35.35
N PHE A 35 -16.01 5.89 -36.20
CA PHE A 35 -15.73 6.43 -37.53
C PHE A 35 -14.88 7.73 -37.51
N ASP A 36 -15.14 8.58 -36.51
CA ASP A 36 -14.44 9.87 -36.32
C ASP A 36 -13.75 9.85 -34.93
N THR A 37 -12.56 9.26 -34.83
CA THR A 37 -11.77 9.34 -33.62
C THR A 37 -10.60 10.31 -33.79
N GLU A 38 -10.54 11.30 -32.93
CA GLU A 38 -9.41 12.23 -32.79
C GLU A 38 -8.34 11.69 -31.80
N ASP A 39 -8.57 10.50 -31.22
CA ASP A 39 -7.65 9.90 -30.25
C ASP A 39 -6.34 9.47 -30.94
N ASN A 40 -5.25 10.10 -30.54
CA ASN A 40 -3.91 9.83 -31.06
C ASN A 40 -3.29 8.53 -30.51
N ILE A 41 -3.93 7.89 -29.51
CA ILE A 41 -3.46 6.65 -28.90
C ILE A 41 -4.54 5.59 -29.06
N LEU A 42 -4.19 4.54 -29.80
CA LEU A 42 -5.11 3.44 -30.15
C LEU A 42 -4.44 2.09 -29.95
N ALA A 43 -5.18 1.15 -29.39
CA ALA A 43 -4.87 -0.27 -29.44
C ALA A 43 -6.02 -1.02 -30.12
N VAL A 44 -5.70 -1.95 -31.03
CA VAL A 44 -6.66 -2.92 -31.53
C VAL A 44 -6.16 -4.30 -31.19
N THR A 45 -6.97 -5.05 -30.46
CA THR A 45 -6.69 -6.43 -30.07
C THR A 45 -7.72 -7.34 -30.70
N GLU A 46 -7.28 -8.37 -31.41
CA GLU A 46 -8.14 -9.26 -32.18
C GLU A 46 -7.71 -10.73 -32.01
N MET A 47 -8.66 -11.61 -31.88
CA MET A 47 -8.43 -13.05 -31.83
C MET A 47 -9.26 -13.75 -32.90
N SER A 48 -8.60 -14.51 -33.77
CA SER A 48 -9.23 -15.42 -34.73
C SER A 48 -9.14 -16.88 -34.24
N ALA A 49 -9.53 -17.83 -35.05
CA ALA A 49 -9.47 -19.25 -34.70
C ALA A 49 -8.02 -19.77 -34.54
N ASP A 50 -7.06 -19.12 -35.19
CA ASP A 50 -5.67 -19.60 -35.33
C ASP A 50 -4.59 -18.52 -35.05
N GLU A 51 -5.00 -17.25 -34.76
CA GLU A 51 -4.07 -16.15 -34.55
C GLU A 51 -4.62 -15.12 -33.55
N ILE A 52 -3.72 -14.57 -32.76
CA ILE A 52 -3.92 -13.36 -31.95
C ILE A 52 -3.10 -12.24 -32.60
N ARG A 53 -3.75 -11.10 -32.81
CA ARG A 53 -3.13 -9.90 -33.39
C ARG A 53 -3.36 -8.68 -32.50
N VAL A 54 -2.31 -7.89 -32.31
CA VAL A 54 -2.34 -6.61 -31.60
C VAL A 54 -1.74 -5.53 -32.48
N GLU A 55 -2.49 -4.45 -32.69
CA GLU A 55 -2.03 -3.22 -33.32
C GLU A 55 -1.98 -2.12 -32.26
N ALA A 56 -0.81 -1.52 -32.08
CA ALA A 56 -0.57 -0.37 -31.22
C ALA A 56 -0.27 0.86 -32.08
N ARG A 57 -0.93 1.98 -31.79
CA ARG A 57 -0.73 3.25 -32.52
C ARG A 57 -0.56 4.38 -31.51
N VAL A 58 0.45 5.23 -31.75
CA VAL A 58 0.65 6.50 -31.04
C VAL A 58 1.00 7.54 -32.10
N PHE A 59 0.11 8.50 -32.34
CA PHE A 59 0.12 9.42 -33.46
C PHE A 59 0.22 8.65 -34.79
N GLU A 60 1.24 8.95 -35.63
CA GLU A 60 1.46 8.31 -36.92
C GLU A 60 2.23 6.98 -36.84
N LYS A 61 2.83 6.66 -35.68
CA LYS A 61 3.60 5.43 -35.52
C LYS A 61 2.66 4.26 -35.21
N VAL A 62 2.89 3.15 -35.92
CA VAL A 62 2.10 1.91 -35.75
C VAL A 62 3.04 0.73 -35.62
N ILE A 63 2.77 -0.12 -34.63
CA ILE A 63 3.42 -1.44 -34.44
C ILE A 63 2.34 -2.51 -34.45
N ILE A 64 2.58 -3.58 -35.20
CA ILE A 64 1.70 -4.75 -35.23
C ILE A 64 2.49 -5.95 -34.75
N LYS A 65 1.91 -6.71 -33.84
CA LYS A 65 2.42 -8.00 -33.36
C LYS A 65 1.34 -9.05 -33.53
N SER A 66 1.73 -10.26 -33.94
CA SER A 66 0.80 -11.40 -33.98
C SER A 66 1.50 -12.70 -33.62
N GLU A 67 0.71 -13.67 -33.16
CA GLU A 67 1.16 -15.01 -32.81
C GLU A 67 0.09 -16.04 -33.18
N LYS A 68 0.51 -17.15 -33.81
CA LYS A 68 -0.37 -18.26 -34.12
C LYS A 68 -0.73 -19.02 -32.83
N ILE A 69 -1.99 -19.39 -32.71
CA ILE A 69 -2.53 -20.11 -31.56
C ILE A 69 -3.07 -21.48 -31.94
N GLY A 70 -3.02 -22.41 -30.99
CA GLY A 70 -3.62 -23.72 -31.07
C GLY A 70 -4.56 -23.99 -29.90
N LYS A 71 -5.12 -25.19 -29.82
CA LYS A 71 -6.13 -25.56 -28.81
C LYS A 71 -5.64 -25.45 -27.36
N GLU A 72 -4.34 -25.59 -27.10
CA GLU A 72 -3.73 -25.56 -25.77
C GLU A 72 -3.05 -24.22 -25.46
N SER A 73 -3.16 -23.23 -26.35
CA SER A 73 -2.53 -21.93 -26.17
C SER A 73 -3.17 -21.14 -25.01
N ASP A 74 -2.33 -20.53 -24.17
CA ASP A 74 -2.77 -19.55 -23.15
C ASP A 74 -3.04 -18.21 -23.84
N CYS A 75 -4.20 -18.10 -24.49
CA CYS A 75 -4.57 -16.94 -25.31
C CYS A 75 -4.57 -15.63 -24.51
N GLN A 76 -4.95 -15.67 -23.23
CA GLN A 76 -4.92 -14.49 -22.35
C GLN A 76 -3.48 -13.98 -22.16
N ASN A 77 -2.56 -14.89 -21.88
CA ASN A 77 -1.16 -14.52 -21.70
C ASN A 77 -0.52 -14.04 -23.02
N ILE A 78 -0.76 -14.76 -24.14
CA ILE A 78 -0.27 -14.37 -25.47
C ILE A 78 -0.75 -12.95 -25.83
N MET A 79 -2.04 -12.67 -25.66
CA MET A 79 -2.62 -11.34 -25.88
C MET A 79 -1.90 -10.27 -25.07
N SER A 80 -1.71 -10.54 -23.77
CA SER A 80 -1.05 -9.63 -22.84
C SER A 80 0.42 -9.37 -23.23
N VAL A 81 1.15 -10.41 -23.61
CA VAL A 81 2.55 -10.30 -24.03
C VAL A 81 2.67 -9.53 -25.34
N LEU A 82 1.81 -9.79 -26.32
CA LEU A 82 1.81 -9.07 -27.61
C LEU A 82 1.48 -7.59 -27.40
N PHE A 83 0.47 -7.28 -26.57
CA PHE A 83 0.11 -5.92 -26.22
C PHE A 83 1.29 -5.17 -25.58
N TYR A 84 1.89 -5.77 -24.55
CA TYR A 84 3.04 -5.19 -23.87
C TYR A 84 4.22 -4.96 -24.82
N ARG A 85 4.59 -5.95 -25.65
CA ARG A 85 5.70 -5.85 -26.60
C ARG A 85 5.44 -4.79 -27.68
N ALA A 86 4.19 -4.67 -28.17
CA ALA A 86 3.84 -3.68 -29.17
C ALA A 86 4.01 -2.25 -28.62
N PHE A 87 3.49 -1.95 -27.43
CA PHE A 87 3.64 -0.64 -26.82
C PHE A 87 5.06 -0.37 -26.31
N SER A 88 5.76 -1.38 -25.78
CA SER A 88 7.16 -1.23 -25.37
C SER A 88 8.06 -0.82 -26.55
N GLU A 89 7.90 -1.46 -27.71
CA GLU A 89 8.65 -1.14 -28.93
C GLU A 89 8.25 0.23 -29.48
N LEU A 90 6.94 0.53 -29.53
CA LEU A 90 6.40 1.78 -30.04
C LEU A 90 6.89 3.01 -29.25
N LEU A 91 6.96 2.88 -27.92
CA LEU A 91 7.34 3.96 -27.02
C LEU A 91 8.83 3.94 -26.64
N GLY A 92 9.56 2.87 -26.94
CA GLY A 92 10.95 2.69 -26.55
C GLY A 92 11.13 2.50 -25.04
N VAL A 93 10.12 1.97 -24.32
CA VAL A 93 10.14 1.79 -22.85
C VAL A 93 9.93 0.33 -22.46
N SER A 94 10.50 -0.05 -21.33
CA SER A 94 10.29 -1.38 -20.75
C SER A 94 10.12 -1.23 -19.24
N TYR A 95 9.00 -1.73 -18.72
CA TYR A 95 8.71 -1.69 -17.29
C TYR A 95 9.22 -2.94 -16.58
N PRO A 96 9.88 -2.81 -15.44
CA PRO A 96 10.58 -3.94 -14.81
C PRO A 96 9.66 -5.04 -14.26
N TRP A 97 8.37 -4.77 -14.13
CA TRP A 97 7.34 -5.76 -13.74
C TRP A 97 6.64 -6.42 -14.93
N GLY A 98 7.03 -6.10 -16.16
CA GLY A 98 6.42 -6.65 -17.38
C GLY A 98 4.91 -6.48 -17.41
N ILE A 99 4.20 -7.57 -17.68
CA ILE A 99 2.73 -7.62 -17.71
C ILE A 99 2.08 -7.94 -16.35
N LEU A 100 2.87 -8.12 -15.31
CA LEU A 100 2.33 -8.37 -13.97
C LEU A 100 1.72 -7.08 -13.41
N TYR A 101 0.40 -7.01 -13.28
CA TYR A 101 -0.31 -5.86 -12.71
C TYR A 101 -0.92 -6.11 -11.33
N GLY A 102 -0.76 -7.30 -10.77
CA GLY A 102 -1.25 -7.65 -9.43
C GLY A 102 -0.60 -6.83 -8.31
N VAL A 103 -1.38 -6.55 -7.27
CA VAL A 103 -0.95 -5.69 -6.14
C VAL A 103 -0.05 -6.38 -5.13
N ARG A 104 0.03 -7.73 -5.13
CA ARG A 104 0.74 -8.54 -4.13
C ARG A 104 1.68 -9.56 -4.78
N PRO A 105 2.81 -9.13 -5.34
CA PRO A 105 3.75 -10.03 -6.01
C PRO A 105 4.31 -11.12 -5.10
N ALA A 106 4.60 -10.81 -3.82
CA ALA A 106 5.12 -11.78 -2.86
C ALA A 106 4.10 -12.89 -2.58
N ARG A 107 2.82 -12.55 -2.38
CA ARG A 107 1.76 -13.55 -2.22
C ARG A 107 1.58 -14.44 -3.46
N PHE A 108 1.70 -13.86 -4.65
CA PHE A 108 1.69 -14.63 -5.89
C PHE A 108 2.89 -15.57 -5.96
N TRP A 109 4.07 -15.12 -5.55
CA TRP A 109 5.25 -15.97 -5.41
C TRP A 109 5.03 -17.12 -4.43
N HIS A 110 4.46 -16.87 -3.25
CA HIS A 110 4.11 -17.93 -2.29
C HIS A 110 3.18 -18.97 -2.93
N SER A 111 2.10 -18.55 -3.57
CA SER A 111 1.15 -19.47 -4.20
C SER A 111 1.75 -20.33 -5.30
N LEU A 112 2.74 -19.82 -6.03
CA LEU A 112 3.47 -20.60 -7.04
C LEU A 112 4.51 -21.51 -6.39
N SER A 113 5.20 -21.07 -5.35
CA SER A 113 6.21 -21.85 -4.65
C SER A 113 5.61 -23.01 -3.85
N ASP A 114 4.39 -22.86 -3.37
CA ASP A 114 3.62 -23.92 -2.71
C ASP A 114 3.16 -25.00 -3.71
N LYS A 115 2.84 -24.57 -4.94
CA LYS A 115 2.36 -25.46 -6.01
C LYS A 115 3.49 -26.09 -6.83
N TYR A 116 4.61 -25.38 -6.98
CA TYR A 116 5.73 -25.77 -7.83
C TYR A 116 7.05 -25.58 -7.09
N SER A 117 8.18 -25.98 -7.72
CA SER A 117 9.51 -25.59 -7.21
C SER A 117 9.75 -24.08 -7.35
N LYS A 118 10.64 -23.53 -6.51
CA LYS A 118 11.07 -22.11 -6.60
C LYS A 118 11.62 -21.77 -7.99
N GLU A 119 12.34 -22.69 -8.62
CA GLU A 119 12.84 -22.53 -9.98
C GLU A 119 11.71 -22.40 -11.01
N ARG A 120 10.67 -23.24 -10.89
CA ARG A 120 9.49 -23.15 -11.75
C ARG A 120 8.73 -21.85 -11.54
N ALA A 121 8.58 -21.40 -10.27
CA ALA A 121 7.97 -20.10 -9.95
C ALA A 121 8.76 -18.95 -10.60
N ARG A 122 10.12 -18.98 -10.51
CA ARG A 122 11.01 -18.01 -11.15
C ARG A 122 10.78 -17.95 -12.66
N ASN A 123 10.76 -19.11 -13.31
CA ASN A 123 10.53 -19.21 -14.76
C ASN A 123 9.16 -18.63 -15.17
N ILE A 124 8.11 -18.88 -14.36
CA ILE A 124 6.78 -18.31 -14.62
C ILE A 124 6.83 -16.76 -14.56
N PHE A 125 7.46 -16.17 -13.55
CA PHE A 125 7.61 -14.72 -13.45
C PHE A 125 8.37 -14.12 -14.64
N GLU A 126 9.49 -14.73 -15.04
CA GLU A 126 10.35 -14.24 -16.13
C GLU A 126 9.71 -14.43 -17.50
N GLN A 127 9.29 -15.64 -17.82
CA GLN A 127 8.87 -16.00 -19.17
C GLN A 127 7.41 -15.67 -19.45
N LYS A 128 6.53 -15.93 -18.46
CA LYS A 128 5.10 -15.71 -18.63
C LYS A 128 4.69 -14.27 -18.32
N TYR A 129 5.29 -13.65 -17.30
CA TYR A 129 4.93 -12.29 -16.87
C TYR A 129 5.95 -11.22 -17.26
N LEU A 130 7.08 -11.58 -17.86
CA LEU A 130 8.13 -10.65 -18.31
C LEU A 130 8.71 -9.80 -17.17
N VAL A 131 8.72 -10.32 -15.95
CA VAL A 131 9.29 -9.64 -14.79
C VAL A 131 10.82 -9.69 -14.87
N SER A 132 11.47 -8.54 -14.67
CA SER A 132 12.92 -8.44 -14.74
C SER A 132 13.61 -9.26 -13.63
N PRO A 133 14.84 -9.79 -13.87
CA PRO A 133 15.56 -10.56 -12.86
C PRO A 133 15.74 -9.82 -11.54
N LYS A 134 16.02 -8.51 -11.57
CA LYS A 134 16.18 -7.68 -10.38
C LYS A 134 14.91 -7.64 -9.50
N LYS A 135 13.73 -7.52 -10.10
CA LYS A 135 12.45 -7.48 -9.38
C LYS A 135 12.07 -8.88 -8.89
N LEU A 136 12.43 -9.91 -9.64
CA LEU A 136 12.23 -11.28 -9.23
C LEU A 136 13.08 -11.66 -8.00
N ASP A 137 14.34 -11.23 -7.95
CA ASP A 137 15.19 -11.42 -6.77
C ASP A 137 14.63 -10.67 -5.55
N LEU A 138 14.08 -9.47 -5.76
CA LEU A 138 13.41 -8.70 -4.71
C LEU A 138 12.19 -9.47 -4.16
N VAL A 139 11.31 -9.96 -5.02
CA VAL A 139 10.11 -10.74 -4.62
C VAL A 139 10.52 -11.98 -3.82
N ALA A 140 11.50 -12.72 -4.30
CA ALA A 140 11.95 -13.94 -3.64
C ALA A 140 12.50 -13.66 -2.23
N ARG A 141 13.27 -12.57 -2.06
CA ARG A 141 13.81 -12.13 -0.75
C ARG A 141 12.70 -11.66 0.18
N VAL A 142 11.74 -10.86 -0.32
CA VAL A 142 10.57 -10.43 0.46
C VAL A 142 9.81 -11.65 0.95
N ALA A 143 9.45 -12.57 0.06
CA ALA A 143 8.72 -13.78 0.41
C ALA A 143 9.45 -14.65 1.45
N GLU A 144 10.78 -14.75 1.36
CA GLU A 144 11.58 -15.46 2.36
C GLU A 144 11.48 -14.83 3.74
N ASN A 145 11.55 -13.50 3.82
CA ASN A 145 11.47 -12.77 5.09
C ASN A 145 10.04 -12.74 5.65
N GLU A 146 9.02 -12.59 4.80
CA GLU A 146 7.61 -12.74 5.19
C GLU A 146 7.36 -14.11 5.83
N ASN A 147 7.87 -15.19 5.23
CA ASN A 147 7.70 -16.55 5.76
C ASN A 147 8.23 -16.73 7.18
N LYS A 148 9.34 -16.08 7.55
CA LYS A 148 9.89 -16.13 8.92
C LYS A 148 8.90 -15.54 9.94
N ILE A 149 8.16 -14.51 9.54
CA ILE A 149 7.17 -13.82 10.36
C ILE A 149 5.86 -14.60 10.41
N ILE A 150 5.36 -15.03 9.25
CA ILE A 150 4.08 -15.71 9.06
C ILE A 150 4.07 -17.06 9.76
N SER A 151 5.18 -17.82 9.69
CA SER A 151 5.30 -19.16 10.29
C SER A 151 5.13 -19.17 11.81
N LEU A 152 5.28 -18.03 12.48
CA LEU A 152 5.07 -17.88 13.91
C LEU A 152 3.63 -17.50 14.28
N SER A 153 2.81 -17.13 13.32
CA SER A 153 1.40 -16.80 13.52
C SER A 153 0.56 -18.09 13.70
N GLN A 154 -0.41 -18.04 14.59
CA GLN A 154 -1.30 -19.18 14.87
C GLN A 154 -2.60 -19.04 14.08
N LYS A 155 -3.35 -20.14 13.95
CA LYS A 155 -4.62 -20.18 13.18
C LYS A 155 -5.67 -19.20 13.74
N ASN A 156 -5.69 -18.98 15.07
CA ASN A 156 -6.59 -18.05 15.75
C ASN A 156 -5.94 -16.68 16.04
N SER A 157 -4.78 -16.40 15.47
CA SER A 157 -4.16 -15.08 15.60
C SER A 157 -4.96 -14.02 14.83
N PHE A 158 -4.97 -12.79 15.36
CA PHE A 158 -5.51 -11.62 14.66
C PHE A 158 -4.70 -10.37 14.97
N SER A 159 -4.85 -9.36 14.10
CA SER A 159 -4.35 -8.01 14.31
C SER A 159 -5.50 -7.06 14.62
N LEU A 160 -5.26 -6.10 15.53
CA LEU A 160 -6.18 -4.99 15.76
C LEU A 160 -5.66 -3.74 15.04
N TYR A 161 -6.47 -3.20 14.13
CA TYR A 161 -6.21 -1.92 13.49
C TYR A 161 -7.07 -0.82 14.09
N VAL A 162 -6.44 0.27 14.53
CA VAL A 162 -7.11 1.44 15.11
C VAL A 162 -6.99 2.60 14.14
N SER A 163 -8.10 3.03 13.57
CA SER A 163 -8.14 4.17 12.63
C SER A 163 -8.27 5.49 13.38
N VAL A 164 -7.42 6.46 13.04
CA VAL A 164 -7.51 7.85 13.51
C VAL A 164 -7.61 8.77 12.29
N PRO A 165 -8.83 9.19 11.88
CA PRO A 165 -9.06 9.88 10.61
C PRO A 165 -8.78 11.40 10.67
N PHE A 166 -7.84 11.82 11.50
CA PHE A 166 -7.46 13.22 11.68
C PHE A 166 -6.02 13.47 11.27
N CYS A 167 -5.75 14.61 10.61
CA CYS A 167 -4.41 15.06 10.24
C CYS A 167 -4.29 16.57 10.57
N PRO A 168 -3.07 17.09 10.80
CA PRO A 168 -2.87 18.54 10.91
C PRO A 168 -3.30 19.28 9.64
N THR A 169 -2.85 18.76 8.49
CA THR A 169 -3.21 19.24 7.14
C THR A 169 -3.32 18.07 6.19
N ARG A 170 -4.05 18.23 5.08
CA ARG A 170 -4.14 17.23 4.03
C ARG A 170 -3.00 17.40 3.02
N CYS A 171 -2.16 16.38 2.86
CA CYS A 171 -1.15 16.35 1.81
C CYS A 171 -1.79 16.24 0.43
N SER A 172 -1.20 16.90 -0.59
CA SER A 172 -1.78 16.97 -1.94
C SER A 172 -1.90 15.61 -2.64
N TYR A 173 -0.98 14.69 -2.38
CA TYR A 173 -0.97 13.32 -2.93
C TYR A 173 -1.86 12.34 -2.18
N CYS A 174 -2.30 12.68 -0.95
CA CYS A 174 -2.96 11.72 -0.07
C CYS A 174 -4.39 11.42 -0.50
N SER A 175 -4.69 10.14 -0.69
CA SER A 175 -6.02 9.64 -1.01
C SER A 175 -6.80 9.11 0.20
N PHE A 176 -6.17 9.03 1.37
CA PHE A 176 -6.85 8.58 2.58
C PHE A 176 -7.90 9.60 3.03
N VAL A 177 -8.98 9.08 3.60
CA VAL A 177 -10.01 9.91 4.21
C VAL A 177 -9.46 10.43 5.52
N SER A 178 -9.13 11.72 5.53
CA SER A 178 -8.70 12.41 6.73
C SER A 178 -9.27 13.81 6.77
N HIS A 179 -9.58 14.26 7.98
CA HIS A 179 -10.05 15.63 8.25
C HIS A 179 -8.95 16.44 8.91
N SER A 180 -8.82 17.71 8.47
CA SER A 180 -7.94 18.63 9.19
C SER A 180 -8.45 18.80 10.62
N ILE A 181 -7.58 18.55 11.61
CA ILE A 181 -7.94 18.63 13.02
C ILE A 181 -8.39 20.06 13.40
N GLU A 182 -7.84 21.08 12.75
CA GLU A 182 -8.25 22.48 12.95
C GLU A 182 -9.73 22.70 12.61
N LYS A 183 -10.22 22.06 11.53
CA LYS A 183 -11.61 22.16 11.06
C LYS A 183 -12.56 21.19 11.75
N ALA A 184 -12.04 20.10 12.27
CA ALA A 184 -12.80 19.00 12.86
C ALA A 184 -12.60 18.89 14.38
N ALA A 185 -12.07 19.92 15.05
CA ALA A 185 -11.75 19.87 16.49
C ALA A 185 -12.94 19.43 17.36
N ALA A 186 -14.15 19.90 17.05
CA ALA A 186 -15.36 19.52 17.77
C ALA A 186 -15.74 18.03 17.63
N LEU A 187 -15.23 17.32 16.62
CA LEU A 187 -15.51 15.90 16.40
C LEU A 187 -14.53 14.99 17.14
N VAL A 188 -13.36 15.50 17.57
CA VAL A 188 -12.28 14.65 18.09
C VAL A 188 -12.67 13.96 19.39
N GLU A 189 -13.20 14.70 20.36
CA GLU A 189 -13.57 14.11 21.66
C GLU A 189 -14.72 13.12 21.56
N PRO A 190 -15.86 13.44 20.90
CA PRO A 190 -16.91 12.45 20.66
C PRO A 190 -16.43 11.22 19.88
N TYR A 191 -15.51 11.41 18.94
CA TYR A 191 -14.90 10.31 18.19
C TYR A 191 -14.12 9.37 19.10
N VAL A 192 -13.27 9.91 19.96
CA VAL A 192 -12.45 9.09 20.89
C VAL A 192 -13.32 8.35 21.88
N ASP A 193 -14.40 8.97 22.40
CA ASP A 193 -15.35 8.31 23.29
C ASP A 193 -15.98 7.06 22.63
N LEU A 194 -16.41 7.20 21.38
CA LEU A 194 -17.01 6.08 20.65
C LEU A 194 -15.97 5.05 20.22
N LEU A 195 -14.76 5.47 19.87
CA LEU A 195 -13.66 4.55 19.55
C LEU A 195 -13.31 3.65 20.75
N VAL A 196 -13.28 4.20 21.95
CA VAL A 196 -13.09 3.44 23.20
C VAL A 196 -14.20 2.41 23.40
N ARG A 197 -15.46 2.77 23.14
CA ARG A 197 -16.61 1.84 23.19
C ARG A 197 -16.48 0.73 22.14
N GLU A 198 -16.15 1.09 20.89
CA GLU A 198 -15.99 0.12 19.80
C GLU A 198 -14.88 -0.90 20.10
N ILE A 199 -13.75 -0.43 20.67
CA ILE A 199 -12.66 -1.31 21.11
C ILE A 199 -13.17 -2.34 22.13
N ALA A 200 -13.93 -1.92 23.13
CA ALA A 200 -14.47 -2.81 24.16
C ALA A 200 -15.47 -3.83 23.58
N GLU A 201 -16.35 -3.40 22.67
CA GLU A 201 -17.27 -4.32 21.99
C GLU A 201 -16.51 -5.30 21.08
N THR A 202 -15.55 -4.82 20.30
CA THR A 202 -14.73 -5.68 19.43
C THR A 202 -13.98 -6.74 20.24
N ALA A 203 -13.51 -6.39 21.44
CA ALA A 203 -12.82 -7.33 22.32
C ALA A 203 -13.73 -8.47 22.80
N LYS A 204 -15.01 -8.19 23.09
CA LYS A 204 -15.97 -9.25 23.48
C LYS A 204 -16.06 -10.30 22.37
N TYR A 205 -16.23 -9.89 21.11
CA TYR A 205 -16.31 -10.83 19.98
C TYR A 205 -14.99 -11.58 19.75
N ALA A 206 -13.86 -10.89 19.85
CA ALA A 206 -12.57 -11.56 19.73
C ALA A 206 -12.39 -12.65 20.81
N ASN A 207 -12.83 -12.38 22.04
CA ASN A 207 -12.79 -13.33 23.13
C ASN A 207 -13.78 -14.50 22.92
N ASP A 208 -15.02 -14.22 22.51
CA ASP A 208 -16.04 -15.23 22.23
C ASP A 208 -15.61 -16.19 21.11
N LEU A 209 -14.88 -15.68 20.12
CA LEU A 209 -14.30 -16.46 19.02
C LEU A 209 -12.94 -17.12 19.40
N GLY A 210 -12.44 -16.93 20.61
CA GLY A 210 -11.15 -17.47 21.06
C GLY A 210 -9.95 -16.93 20.25
N LEU A 211 -10.07 -15.71 19.73
CA LEU A 211 -9.01 -15.09 18.94
C LEU A 211 -7.86 -14.60 19.82
N ARG A 212 -6.64 -14.69 19.29
CA ARG A 212 -5.39 -14.34 19.95
C ARG A 212 -4.80 -13.08 19.33
N LEU A 213 -4.74 -11.98 20.09
CA LEU A 213 -4.17 -10.71 19.64
C LEU A 213 -2.66 -10.84 19.43
N GLU A 214 -2.20 -10.63 18.21
CA GLU A 214 -0.79 -10.77 17.83
C GLU A 214 -0.13 -9.44 17.49
N SER A 215 -0.87 -8.50 16.87
CA SER A 215 -0.37 -7.15 16.64
C SER A 215 -1.44 -6.08 16.82
N VAL A 216 -1.01 -4.89 17.26
CA VAL A 216 -1.83 -3.67 17.31
C VAL A 216 -1.17 -2.62 16.43
N TYR A 217 -1.96 -1.98 15.57
CA TYR A 217 -1.48 -0.94 14.67
C TYR A 217 -2.43 0.25 14.64
N TYR A 218 -1.93 1.44 15.00
CA TYR A 218 -2.65 2.70 14.85
C TYR A 218 -2.22 3.38 13.56
N GLY A 219 -3.19 3.66 12.72
CA GLY A 219 -2.97 4.34 11.42
C GLY A 219 -4.14 5.21 11.01
N GLY A 220 -4.28 5.42 9.71
CA GLY A 220 -5.35 6.20 9.11
C GLY A 220 -4.89 7.57 8.61
N GLY A 221 -5.20 8.62 9.34
CA GLY A 221 -4.67 9.97 9.11
C GLY A 221 -3.31 10.16 9.79
N THR A 222 -3.36 10.61 11.03
CA THR A 222 -2.17 10.79 11.88
C THR A 222 -2.58 10.54 13.32
N PRO A 223 -2.31 9.37 13.89
CA PRO A 223 -2.69 9.05 15.27
C PRO A 223 -2.20 10.08 16.30
N THR A 224 -1.01 10.62 16.14
CA THR A 224 -0.45 11.67 16.99
C THR A 224 -1.09 13.06 16.80
N ALA A 225 -2.10 13.20 15.94
CA ALA A 225 -2.97 14.35 15.95
C ALA A 225 -3.84 14.41 17.23
N LEU A 226 -4.10 13.26 17.85
CA LEU A 226 -4.74 13.19 19.17
C LEU A 226 -3.81 13.73 20.27
N SER A 227 -4.40 14.20 21.37
CA SER A 227 -3.65 14.61 22.58
C SER A 227 -3.06 13.39 23.30
N ALA A 228 -2.10 13.62 24.19
CA ALA A 228 -1.51 12.56 25.02
C ALA A 228 -2.58 11.85 25.88
N ASN A 229 -3.55 12.58 26.44
CA ASN A 229 -4.67 12.02 27.18
C ASN A 229 -5.55 11.12 26.31
N GLN A 230 -5.92 11.58 25.12
CA GLN A 230 -6.73 10.80 24.18
C GLN A 230 -6.01 9.53 23.72
N LEU A 231 -4.70 9.60 23.42
CA LEU A 231 -3.87 8.43 23.10
C LEU A 231 -3.85 7.45 24.28
N SER A 232 -3.67 7.93 25.50
CA SER A 232 -3.68 7.10 26.71
C SER A 232 -5.04 6.41 26.93
N ARG A 233 -6.16 7.10 26.68
CA ARG A 233 -7.52 6.54 26.79
C ARG A 233 -7.75 5.40 25.80
N VAL A 234 -7.34 5.59 24.54
CA VAL A 234 -7.46 4.56 23.50
C VAL A 234 -6.57 3.36 23.84
N ALA A 235 -5.33 3.60 24.25
CA ALA A 235 -4.41 2.53 24.62
C ALA A 235 -4.90 1.77 25.87
N LYS A 236 -5.43 2.49 26.87
CA LYS A 236 -6.03 1.86 28.05
C LYS A 236 -7.25 0.99 27.71
N ALA A 237 -8.11 1.44 26.78
CA ALA A 237 -9.23 0.62 26.31
C ALA A 237 -8.76 -0.71 25.71
N ILE A 238 -7.63 -0.73 25.02
CA ILE A 238 -7.05 -1.97 24.48
C ILE A 238 -6.52 -2.84 25.63
N SER A 239 -5.71 -2.30 26.54
CA SER A 239 -5.13 -3.08 27.64
C SER A 239 -6.16 -3.61 28.64
N ASP A 240 -7.28 -2.90 28.82
CA ASP A 240 -8.34 -3.32 29.72
C ASP A 240 -9.21 -4.45 29.13
N ASN A 241 -9.31 -4.55 27.80
CA ASN A 241 -10.25 -5.44 27.13
C ASN A 241 -9.59 -6.61 26.39
N PHE A 242 -8.33 -6.49 25.97
CA PHE A 242 -7.60 -7.55 25.30
C PHE A 242 -6.44 -8.08 26.15
N SER A 243 -6.19 -9.38 26.07
CA SER A 243 -4.95 -9.95 26.62
C SER A 243 -3.76 -9.55 25.75
N LEU A 244 -2.81 -8.84 26.33
CA LEU A 244 -1.57 -8.44 25.65
C LEU A 244 -0.44 -9.48 25.81
N SER A 245 -0.69 -10.62 26.50
CA SER A 245 0.34 -11.63 26.76
C SER A 245 0.89 -12.29 25.49
N THR A 246 0.14 -12.23 24.40
CA THR A 246 0.51 -12.81 23.09
C THR A 246 0.88 -11.76 22.06
N LEU A 247 0.90 -10.48 22.47
CA LEU A 247 1.20 -9.37 21.58
C LEU A 247 2.69 -9.39 21.18
N ARG A 248 2.94 -9.46 19.89
CA ARG A 248 4.30 -9.42 19.31
C ARG A 248 4.70 -8.03 18.84
N GLU A 249 3.73 -7.20 18.46
CA GLU A 249 3.96 -5.86 17.97
C GLU A 249 2.88 -4.88 18.39
N TYR A 250 3.30 -3.70 18.85
CA TYR A 250 2.42 -2.56 19.08
C TYR A 250 3.01 -1.34 18.36
N THR A 251 2.43 -0.99 17.24
CA THR A 251 2.89 0.11 16.35
C THR A 251 1.91 1.28 16.36
N VAL A 252 2.43 2.50 16.41
CA VAL A 252 1.66 3.73 16.25
C VAL A 252 2.33 4.64 15.22
N GLU A 253 1.56 5.08 14.21
CA GLU A 253 2.04 6.08 13.26
C GLU A 253 2.11 7.47 13.92
N ALA A 254 3.32 7.96 14.17
CA ALA A 254 3.60 9.36 14.44
C ALA A 254 4.01 10.07 13.12
N GLY A 255 3.23 9.79 12.07
CA GLY A 255 3.56 10.03 10.67
C GLY A 255 3.74 11.52 10.27
N ARG A 256 3.47 12.44 11.16
CA ARG A 256 3.64 13.88 10.97
C ARG A 256 4.55 14.43 12.07
N PRO A 257 5.80 14.79 11.76
CA PRO A 257 6.76 15.33 12.74
C PRO A 257 6.23 16.53 13.55
N ASP A 258 5.42 17.37 12.92
CA ASP A 258 4.76 18.53 13.55
C ASP A 258 3.68 18.16 14.60
N THR A 259 3.37 16.88 14.78
CA THR A 259 2.44 16.40 15.83
C THR A 259 3.12 15.69 16.98
N VAL A 260 4.43 15.45 16.89
CA VAL A 260 5.21 14.73 17.89
C VAL A 260 5.55 15.64 19.04
N THR A 261 5.26 15.22 20.28
CA THR A 261 5.66 15.91 21.51
C THR A 261 6.14 14.90 22.57
N SER A 262 6.96 15.34 23.51
CA SER A 262 7.47 14.48 24.58
C SER A 262 6.36 13.81 25.38
N GLU A 263 5.26 14.55 25.68
CA GLU A 263 4.12 14.01 26.44
C GLU A 263 3.40 12.89 25.69
N LYS A 264 3.23 13.04 24.37
CA LYS A 264 2.60 11.99 23.53
C LYS A 264 3.49 10.76 23.42
N LEU A 265 4.77 10.95 23.23
CA LEU A 265 5.74 9.86 23.18
C LEU A 265 5.80 9.10 24.52
N ALA A 266 5.81 9.82 25.65
CA ALA A 266 5.77 9.22 26.97
C ALA A 266 4.47 8.43 27.20
N ALA A 267 3.31 8.97 26.76
CA ALA A 267 2.02 8.26 26.85
C ALA A 267 2.03 6.97 26.03
N LEU A 268 2.54 7.00 24.80
CA LEU A 268 2.66 5.81 23.95
C LEU A 268 3.64 4.79 24.52
N LYS A 269 4.80 5.23 24.99
CA LYS A 269 5.79 4.34 25.60
C LYS A 269 5.25 3.65 26.87
N SER A 270 4.55 4.42 27.74
CA SER A 270 3.91 3.89 28.94
C SER A 270 2.79 2.87 28.62
N ALA A 271 2.16 2.98 27.45
CA ALA A 271 1.15 2.05 26.97
C ALA A 271 1.76 0.76 26.36
N GLY A 272 3.09 0.62 26.32
CA GLY A 272 3.78 -0.55 25.76
C GLY A 272 3.98 -0.49 24.24
N VAL A 273 3.81 0.69 23.61
CA VAL A 273 4.13 0.86 22.18
C VAL A 273 5.61 0.64 21.97
N GLY A 274 5.95 -0.37 21.18
CA GLY A 274 7.35 -0.73 20.87
C GLY A 274 7.88 -0.10 19.59
N ARG A 275 7.00 0.19 18.62
CA ARG A 275 7.37 0.72 17.31
C ARG A 275 6.57 1.96 16.97
N ILE A 276 7.24 2.97 16.42
CA ILE A 276 6.60 4.18 15.88
C ILE A 276 7.09 4.47 14.46
N SER A 277 6.32 5.27 13.74
CA SER A 277 6.68 5.71 12.41
C SER A 277 6.75 7.24 12.38
N ILE A 278 7.90 7.81 12.03
CA ILE A 278 8.10 9.26 11.82
C ILE A 278 8.38 9.44 10.33
N ASN A 279 7.42 10.01 9.58
CA ASN A 279 7.41 9.93 8.12
C ASN A 279 7.80 11.27 7.47
N PRO A 280 9.09 11.46 7.10
CA PRO A 280 9.53 12.69 6.43
C PRO A 280 8.92 12.83 5.04
N GLN A 281 8.82 11.76 4.28
CA GLN A 281 8.55 11.64 2.84
C GLN A 281 9.71 12.14 1.96
N SER A 282 10.40 13.18 2.35
CA SER A 282 11.63 13.72 1.79
C SER A 282 12.39 14.52 2.85
N PHE A 283 13.72 14.58 2.77
CA PHE A 283 14.55 15.51 3.52
C PHE A 283 14.93 16.74 2.67
N ASN A 284 13.92 17.30 1.98
CA ASN A 284 14.03 18.52 1.19
C ASN A 284 12.80 19.42 1.43
N ASP A 285 13.01 20.61 2.00
CA ASP A 285 11.93 21.53 2.37
C ASP A 285 11.14 22.04 1.16
N ASP A 286 11.75 22.20 -0.01
CA ASP A 286 11.06 22.58 -1.24
C ASP A 286 10.11 21.50 -1.73
N VAL A 287 10.51 20.21 -1.61
CA VAL A 287 9.66 19.06 -1.91
C VAL A 287 8.51 18.96 -0.91
N LEU A 288 8.78 19.13 0.39
CA LEU A 288 7.75 19.13 1.43
C LEU A 288 6.70 20.22 1.20
N ALA A 289 7.15 21.43 0.88
CA ALA A 289 6.26 22.55 0.54
C ALA A 289 5.40 22.24 -0.70
N ALA A 290 5.98 21.64 -1.76
CA ALA A 290 5.29 21.30 -2.99
C ALA A 290 4.16 20.26 -2.77
N ILE A 291 4.32 19.36 -1.81
CA ILE A 291 3.30 18.35 -1.47
C ILE A 291 2.33 18.78 -0.37
N GLY A 292 2.38 20.06 0.06
CA GLY A 292 1.47 20.61 1.07
C GLY A 292 1.74 20.14 2.50
N ARG A 293 2.96 19.67 2.80
CA ARG A 293 3.41 19.41 4.16
C ARG A 293 3.93 20.69 4.80
N ARG A 294 3.46 20.99 6.02
CA ARG A 294 3.86 22.22 6.73
C ARG A 294 5.09 22.05 7.62
N HIS A 295 5.49 20.80 7.91
CA HIS A 295 6.69 20.54 8.68
C HIS A 295 7.95 20.70 7.82
N THR A 296 9.06 20.98 8.48
CA THR A 296 10.38 21.13 7.88
C THR A 296 11.25 19.91 8.15
N VAL A 297 12.36 19.82 7.41
CA VAL A 297 13.44 18.84 7.67
C VAL A 297 13.90 18.92 9.12
N ARG A 298 14.10 20.13 9.64
CA ARG A 298 14.53 20.34 11.04
C ARG A 298 13.55 19.73 12.03
N GLN A 299 12.25 19.95 11.85
CA GLN A 299 11.22 19.36 12.72
C GLN A 299 11.21 17.83 12.64
N THR A 300 11.54 17.25 11.49
CA THR A 300 11.69 15.79 11.37
C THR A 300 12.86 15.28 12.21
N LEU A 301 14.00 15.95 12.15
CA LEU A 301 15.20 15.61 12.94
C LEU A 301 14.90 15.75 14.45
N ASP A 302 14.25 16.82 14.85
CA ASP A 302 13.87 17.06 16.24
C ASP A 302 12.88 15.99 16.75
N ALA A 303 11.86 15.66 15.96
CA ALA A 303 10.89 14.58 16.29
C ALA A 303 11.58 13.21 16.43
N PHE A 304 12.54 12.91 15.57
CA PHE A 304 13.32 11.67 15.66
C PHE A 304 14.17 11.63 16.94
N ALA A 305 14.85 12.74 17.27
CA ALA A 305 15.64 12.86 18.50
C ALA A 305 14.76 12.69 19.75
N LEU A 306 13.60 13.38 19.81
CA LEU A 306 12.63 13.24 20.91
C LEU A 306 12.14 11.78 21.06
N ALA A 307 11.93 11.07 19.95
CA ALA A 307 11.53 9.68 19.99
C ALA A 307 12.64 8.78 20.58
N ARG A 308 13.90 9.03 20.22
CA ARG A 308 15.04 8.33 20.83
C ARG A 308 15.17 8.65 22.33
N GLU A 309 15.02 9.89 22.72
CA GLU A 309 15.03 10.31 24.14
C GLU A 309 13.89 9.65 24.94
N ALA A 310 12.73 9.47 24.31
CA ALA A 310 11.59 8.73 24.91
C ALA A 310 11.81 7.20 24.96
N GLY A 311 12.94 6.69 24.48
CA GLY A 311 13.33 5.28 24.53
C GLY A 311 12.75 4.42 23.40
N PHE A 312 12.34 5.00 22.26
CA PHE A 312 11.97 4.22 21.09
C PHE A 312 13.22 3.78 20.34
N ASP A 313 13.39 2.50 20.18
CA ASP A 313 14.49 1.82 19.49
C ASP A 313 14.06 1.10 18.20
N ASN A 314 12.78 1.20 17.83
CA ASN A 314 12.23 0.74 16.57
C ASN A 314 11.43 1.87 15.90
N ILE A 315 12.11 2.67 15.10
CA ILE A 315 11.54 3.82 14.38
C ILE A 315 11.60 3.57 12.89
N ASN A 316 10.44 3.68 12.24
CA ASN A 316 10.30 3.63 10.79
C ASN A 316 10.28 5.04 10.20
N MET A 317 10.84 5.19 8.99
CA MET A 317 10.75 6.40 8.18
C MET A 317 10.20 6.08 6.79
N ASP A 318 9.12 6.76 6.37
CA ASP A 318 8.57 6.59 5.03
C ASP A 318 9.08 7.67 4.08
N PHE A 319 9.41 7.26 2.86
CA PHE A 319 9.80 8.11 1.74
C PHE A 319 8.95 7.81 0.51
N ILE A 320 8.80 8.80 -0.37
CA ILE A 320 8.06 8.64 -1.63
C ILE A 320 8.97 9.03 -2.78
N ALA A 321 9.27 8.06 -3.65
CA ALA A 321 9.96 8.31 -4.92
C ALA A 321 9.01 8.94 -5.94
N GLY A 322 9.47 9.97 -6.65
CA GLY A 322 8.71 10.66 -7.69
C GLY A 322 7.84 11.81 -7.20
N LEU A 323 8.13 12.39 -6.03
CA LEU A 323 7.45 13.60 -5.57
C LEU A 323 7.77 14.80 -6.48
N PRO A 324 6.82 15.77 -6.64
CA PRO A 324 7.09 17.02 -7.36
C PRO A 324 8.31 17.76 -6.78
N LYS A 325 9.13 18.33 -7.67
CA LYS A 325 10.38 19.01 -7.34
C LYS A 325 11.47 18.14 -6.71
N ASP A 326 11.24 16.83 -6.58
CA ASP A 326 12.29 15.90 -6.13
C ASP A 326 13.12 15.39 -7.31
N ASP A 327 14.40 15.19 -7.08
CA ASP A 327 15.34 14.62 -8.03
C ASP A 327 16.14 13.46 -7.40
N ILE A 328 16.88 12.75 -8.22
CA ILE A 328 17.68 11.61 -7.76
C ILE A 328 18.70 12.00 -6.69
N LYS A 329 19.25 13.22 -6.71
CA LYS A 329 20.22 13.69 -5.75
C LYS A 329 19.57 13.97 -4.40
N SER A 330 18.45 14.67 -4.39
CA SER A 330 17.65 14.98 -3.21
C SER A 330 17.09 13.70 -2.58
N PHE A 331 16.58 12.76 -3.40
CA PHE A 331 16.10 11.48 -2.92
C PHE A 331 17.20 10.62 -2.28
N LYS A 332 18.39 10.55 -2.91
CA LYS A 332 19.57 9.88 -2.35
C LYS A 332 19.93 10.45 -0.99
N HIS A 333 20.03 11.77 -0.90
CA HIS A 333 20.30 12.46 0.37
C HIS A 333 19.27 12.10 1.45
N SER A 334 18.00 11.97 1.07
CA SER A 334 16.94 11.60 1.99
C SER A 334 17.12 10.19 2.57
N ILE A 335 17.46 9.20 1.74
CA ILE A 335 17.72 7.83 2.19
C ILE A 335 19.01 7.75 3.04
N GLU A 336 20.07 8.42 2.61
CA GLU A 336 21.34 8.49 3.34
C GLU A 336 21.16 9.12 4.73
N THR A 337 20.36 10.18 4.82
CA THR A 337 20.04 10.84 6.09
C THR A 337 19.29 9.89 7.03
N ALA A 338 18.29 9.16 6.55
CA ALA A 338 17.57 8.18 7.37
C ALA A 338 18.50 7.12 7.98
N LEU A 339 19.46 6.63 7.20
CA LEU A 339 20.44 5.66 7.67
C LEU A 339 21.40 6.28 8.68
N SER A 340 21.87 7.52 8.46
CA SER A 340 22.74 8.24 9.39
C SER A 340 22.10 8.50 10.74
N LEU A 341 20.77 8.69 10.77
CA LEU A 341 19.97 8.79 11.99
C LEU A 341 19.81 7.44 12.71
N GLY A 342 20.14 6.34 12.03
CA GLY A 342 20.07 4.99 12.57
C GLY A 342 18.65 4.42 12.58
N ALA A 343 17.71 4.90 11.75
CA ALA A 343 16.36 4.34 11.64
C ALA A 343 16.39 2.81 11.50
N GLU A 344 15.55 2.10 12.23
CA GLU A 344 15.52 0.63 12.17
C GLU A 344 14.78 0.11 10.96
N SER A 345 13.82 0.89 10.45
CA SER A 345 13.13 0.56 9.20
C SER A 345 12.92 1.79 8.33
N VAL A 346 12.92 1.54 7.03
CA VAL A 346 12.69 2.54 5.98
C VAL A 346 11.68 1.95 5.00
N THR A 347 10.60 2.68 4.75
CA THR A 347 9.65 2.30 3.69
C THR A 347 9.82 3.25 2.52
N VAL A 348 10.01 2.69 1.33
CA VAL A 348 10.09 3.45 0.08
C VAL A 348 8.81 3.19 -0.72
N HIS A 349 8.02 4.24 -0.85
CA HIS A 349 6.83 4.24 -1.68
C HIS A 349 7.14 4.83 -3.05
N THR A 350 6.42 4.38 -4.07
CA THR A 350 6.36 5.04 -5.37
C THR A 350 5.11 5.90 -5.42
N LEU A 351 5.23 7.14 -5.87
CA LEU A 351 4.09 8.05 -5.97
C LEU A 351 2.99 7.43 -6.82
N CYS A 352 1.79 7.38 -6.24
CA CYS A 352 0.59 6.88 -6.87
C CYS A 352 -0.54 7.91 -6.71
N LEU A 353 -1.03 8.46 -7.81
CA LEU A 353 -2.12 9.43 -7.79
C LEU A 353 -3.47 8.72 -7.97
N LYS A 354 -4.22 8.64 -6.89
CA LYS A 354 -5.59 8.11 -6.88
C LYS A 354 -6.59 9.24 -7.06
N THR A 355 -7.75 8.90 -7.59
CA THR A 355 -8.87 9.83 -7.85
C THR A 355 -9.26 10.72 -6.65
N GLY A 356 -8.96 10.29 -5.42
CA GLY A 356 -9.19 11.07 -4.20
C GLY A 356 -8.06 12.05 -3.82
N ALA A 357 -6.92 12.04 -4.52
CA ALA A 357 -5.81 12.92 -4.22
C ALA A 357 -6.09 14.34 -4.76
N TYR A 358 -5.67 15.35 -3.99
CA TYR A 358 -5.87 16.76 -4.35
C TYR A 358 -5.12 17.15 -5.63
N MET A 359 -3.93 16.58 -5.85
CA MET A 359 -3.12 16.77 -7.05
C MET A 359 -3.84 16.37 -8.34
N VAL A 360 -4.75 15.39 -8.28
CA VAL A 360 -5.52 14.95 -9.46
C VAL A 360 -6.74 15.86 -9.71
N THR A 361 -7.28 16.49 -8.66
CA THR A 361 -8.56 17.21 -8.74
C THR A 361 -8.41 18.71 -9.02
N ARG A 362 -7.28 19.33 -8.70
CA ARG A 362 -7.10 20.79 -8.79
C ARG A 362 -5.96 21.25 -9.69
N ASP A 363 -4.87 20.54 -9.70
CA ASP A 363 -3.68 20.95 -10.44
C ASP A 363 -3.50 20.01 -11.63
N ASN A 364 -3.98 20.39 -12.81
CA ASN A 364 -3.65 19.74 -14.09
C ASN A 364 -2.15 19.84 -14.43
N VAL A 365 -1.31 20.25 -13.49
CA VAL A 365 0.13 20.45 -13.61
C VAL A 365 0.84 19.38 -12.77
N PHE A 366 0.55 18.12 -13.03
CA PHE A 366 1.48 17.07 -12.68
C PHE A 366 2.47 16.95 -13.84
N ASP A 367 3.66 17.50 -13.61
CA ASP A 367 4.80 17.11 -14.42
C ASP A 367 4.99 15.61 -14.18
N HIS A 368 4.71 14.81 -15.19
CA HIS A 368 4.89 13.36 -15.15
C HIS A 368 6.37 13.14 -14.91
N GLY A 369 6.76 13.10 -13.63
CA GLY A 369 8.14 12.94 -13.23
C GLY A 369 8.77 11.86 -14.10
N ASP A 370 9.92 12.14 -14.68
CA ASP A 370 10.63 11.23 -15.55
C ASP A 370 10.62 9.82 -14.93
N ILE A 371 9.83 8.91 -15.53
CA ILE A 371 9.65 7.52 -15.04
C ILE A 371 11.03 6.85 -14.87
N ASP A 372 12.00 7.20 -15.70
CA ASP A 372 13.37 6.73 -15.59
C ASP A 372 14.04 7.25 -14.31
N THR A 373 13.79 8.50 -13.91
CA THR A 373 14.28 9.07 -12.66
C THR A 373 13.69 8.35 -11.46
N VAL A 374 12.37 8.09 -11.47
CA VAL A 374 11.71 7.35 -10.39
C VAL A 374 12.24 5.91 -10.28
N ASN A 375 12.45 5.26 -11.42
CA ASN A 375 13.05 3.92 -11.46
C ASN A 375 14.47 3.92 -10.87
N LYS A 376 15.29 4.94 -11.19
CA LYS A 376 16.62 5.14 -10.59
C LYS A 376 16.54 5.38 -9.08
N MET A 377 15.54 6.12 -8.58
CA MET A 377 15.32 6.33 -7.15
C MET A 377 15.03 5.01 -6.42
N VAL A 378 14.09 4.22 -6.96
CA VAL A 378 13.70 2.92 -6.38
C VAL A 378 14.85 1.92 -6.44
N ASP A 379 15.57 1.84 -7.56
CA ASP A 379 16.73 0.96 -7.70
C ASP A 379 17.88 1.36 -6.75
N PHE A 380 18.14 2.67 -6.61
CA PHE A 380 19.13 3.17 -5.65
C PHE A 380 18.76 2.77 -4.22
N SER A 381 17.51 3.00 -3.80
CA SER A 381 17.08 2.65 -2.44
C SER A 381 17.26 1.15 -2.16
N ARG A 382 16.90 0.29 -3.12
CA ARG A 382 17.11 -1.15 -3.03
C ARG A 382 18.58 -1.54 -2.85
N GLU A 383 19.47 -0.96 -3.65
CA GLU A 383 20.91 -1.26 -3.62
C GLU A 383 21.56 -0.71 -2.34
N TYR A 384 21.24 0.53 -1.99
CA TYR A 384 21.84 1.20 -0.83
C TYR A 384 21.39 0.59 0.50
N LEU A 385 20.07 0.35 0.68
CA LEU A 385 19.54 -0.27 1.90
C LEU A 385 20.02 -1.72 2.04
N SER A 386 20.04 -2.51 0.94
CA SER A 386 20.61 -3.86 0.98
C SER A 386 22.10 -3.85 1.34
N GLY A 387 22.88 -2.91 0.79
CA GLY A 387 24.31 -2.75 1.11
C GLY A 387 24.57 -2.36 2.56
N ALA A 388 23.63 -1.65 3.18
CA ALA A 388 23.65 -1.27 4.60
C ALA A 388 23.11 -2.36 5.55
N GLY A 389 22.81 -3.57 5.05
CA GLY A 389 22.35 -4.70 5.85
C GLY A 389 20.84 -4.72 6.15
N TYR A 390 20.03 -3.84 5.52
CA TYR A 390 18.59 -3.93 5.63
C TYR A 390 18.04 -5.05 4.75
N VAL A 391 16.98 -5.68 5.23
CA VAL A 391 16.27 -6.73 4.51
C VAL A 391 14.88 -6.24 4.06
N PRO A 392 14.44 -6.57 2.83
CA PRO A 392 13.08 -6.28 2.42
C PRO A 392 12.15 -7.28 3.10
N TYR A 393 11.09 -6.80 3.78
CA TYR A 393 10.25 -7.68 4.60
C TYR A 393 8.76 -7.63 4.23
N TYR A 394 8.33 -6.67 3.45
CA TYR A 394 7.03 -6.66 2.78
C TYR A 394 7.09 -5.80 1.53
N MET A 395 6.17 -6.08 0.61
CA MET A 395 6.02 -5.27 -0.59
C MET A 395 4.57 -5.29 -1.09
N TYR A 396 4.22 -4.22 -1.78
CA TYR A 396 2.97 -4.15 -2.53
C TYR A 396 3.11 -3.23 -3.73
N ARG A 397 2.16 -3.36 -4.66
CA ARG A 397 2.04 -2.49 -5.83
C ARG A 397 0.68 -1.83 -5.85
N GLN A 398 0.56 -0.72 -6.54
CA GLN A 398 -0.71 -0.02 -6.72
C GLN A 398 -0.90 0.26 -8.22
N GLY A 399 -2.14 0.15 -8.69
CA GLY A 399 -2.48 0.68 -10.02
C GLY A 399 -2.21 2.18 -10.07
N LYS A 400 -1.73 2.67 -11.20
CA LYS A 400 -1.37 4.09 -11.43
C LYS A 400 -0.18 4.59 -10.62
N SER A 401 0.66 3.71 -10.09
CA SER A 401 1.97 4.13 -9.57
C SER A 401 2.90 4.50 -10.72
N LEU A 402 3.75 5.52 -10.52
CA LEU A 402 4.72 5.94 -11.51
C LEU A 402 5.61 4.77 -11.96
N GLY A 403 5.74 4.56 -13.27
CA GLY A 403 6.52 3.47 -13.82
C GLY A 403 6.03 2.07 -13.46
N ASN A 404 4.78 1.92 -12.94
CA ASN A 404 4.25 0.65 -12.46
C ASN A 404 5.14 -0.01 -11.38
N LEU A 405 5.85 0.83 -10.58
CA LEU A 405 6.83 0.39 -9.61
C LEU A 405 6.19 -0.01 -8.28
N GLU A 406 6.96 -0.70 -7.47
CA GLU A 406 6.58 -1.24 -6.17
C GLU A 406 6.80 -0.26 -5.01
N ASN A 407 6.18 -0.61 -3.88
CA ASN A 407 6.43 -0.05 -2.55
C ASN A 407 7.06 -1.16 -1.70
N VAL A 408 8.16 -0.86 -1.00
CA VAL A 408 8.92 -1.86 -0.23
C VAL A 408 9.27 -1.34 1.15
N GLY A 409 8.99 -2.13 2.17
CA GLY A 409 9.49 -1.93 3.52
C GLY A 409 10.81 -2.67 3.71
N TRP A 410 11.79 -1.94 4.20
CA TRP A 410 13.13 -2.39 4.52
C TRP A 410 13.37 -2.25 6.01
N SER A 411 14.01 -3.22 6.65
CA SER A 411 14.34 -3.13 8.07
C SER A 411 15.69 -3.77 8.39
N LYS A 412 16.27 -3.36 9.50
CA LYS A 412 17.27 -4.19 10.17
C LYS A 412 16.57 -5.49 10.61
N PRO A 413 17.25 -6.65 10.53
CA PRO A 413 16.66 -7.91 11.01
C PRO A 413 16.15 -7.80 12.45
N GLY A 414 14.88 -8.21 12.69
CA GLY A 414 14.22 -8.13 13.98
C GLY A 414 13.46 -6.81 14.24
N SER A 415 13.45 -5.88 13.27
CA SER A 415 12.73 -4.60 13.37
C SER A 415 11.62 -4.48 12.32
N GLU A 416 11.21 -5.60 11.74
CA GLU A 416 10.12 -5.68 10.75
C GLU A 416 8.80 -5.24 11.37
N CYS A 417 7.93 -4.59 10.59
CA CYS A 417 6.55 -4.36 10.95
C CYS A 417 5.70 -5.59 10.65
N LEU A 418 5.31 -6.32 11.67
CA LEU A 418 4.55 -7.57 11.53
C LEU A 418 3.17 -7.32 10.93
N TYR A 419 2.49 -6.24 11.38
CA TYR A 419 1.18 -5.86 10.86
C TYR A 419 1.21 -5.67 9.33
N ASN A 420 2.25 -5.03 8.79
CA ASN A 420 2.37 -4.81 7.35
C ASN A 420 2.49 -6.14 6.59
N VAL A 421 3.25 -7.10 7.13
CA VAL A 421 3.35 -8.45 6.56
C VAL A 421 2.00 -9.14 6.60
N PHE A 422 1.33 -9.19 7.76
CA PHE A 422 0.03 -9.85 7.92
C PHE A 422 -1.04 -9.26 7.01
N MET A 423 -1.03 -7.94 6.82
CA MET A 423 -1.95 -7.22 5.95
C MET A 423 -1.70 -7.53 4.47
N MET A 424 -0.42 -7.57 4.04
CA MET A 424 -0.07 -7.79 2.63
C MET A 424 -0.23 -9.25 2.22
N ASP A 425 0.18 -10.19 3.05
CA ASP A 425 0.02 -11.62 2.78
C ASP A 425 -1.42 -12.13 3.05
N GLU A 426 -2.23 -11.37 3.78
CA GLU A 426 -3.54 -11.83 4.30
C GLU A 426 -3.38 -13.07 5.20
N THR A 427 -2.39 -13.03 6.10
CA THR A 427 -2.01 -14.15 6.96
C THR A 427 -3.15 -14.56 7.88
N HIS A 428 -3.82 -13.61 8.53
CA HIS A 428 -4.89 -13.83 9.50
C HIS A 428 -5.95 -12.72 9.47
N THR A 429 -6.96 -12.84 10.31
CA THR A 429 -8.02 -11.85 10.52
C THR A 429 -7.43 -10.52 10.99
N VAL A 430 -7.95 -9.41 10.47
CA VAL A 430 -7.70 -8.06 10.96
C VAL A 430 -9.03 -7.48 11.44
N LEU A 431 -9.18 -7.32 12.74
CA LEU A 431 -10.29 -6.56 13.30
C LEU A 431 -9.92 -5.08 13.29
N ALA A 432 -10.81 -4.25 12.80
CA ALA A 432 -10.52 -2.84 12.58
C ALA A 432 -11.61 -1.96 13.18
N VAL A 433 -11.20 -0.94 13.93
CA VAL A 433 -12.07 0.00 14.64
C VAL A 433 -11.85 1.43 14.20
N GLY A 434 -12.88 2.25 14.28
CA GLY A 434 -12.87 3.66 13.92
C GLY A 434 -13.28 3.94 12.47
N ALA A 435 -13.55 5.21 12.16
CA ALA A 435 -13.98 5.64 10.84
C ALA A 435 -12.95 5.35 9.75
N GLY A 436 -13.43 4.86 8.61
CA GLY A 436 -12.60 4.46 7.47
C GLY A 436 -11.88 3.13 7.66
N ALA A 437 -12.05 2.46 8.80
CA ALA A 437 -11.48 1.15 9.06
C ALA A 437 -12.18 0.06 8.25
N VAL A 438 -11.44 -1.02 7.94
CA VAL A 438 -11.96 -2.18 7.20
C VAL A 438 -11.53 -3.45 7.92
N THR A 439 -12.47 -4.09 8.58
CA THR A 439 -12.28 -5.42 9.14
C THR A 439 -12.14 -6.44 8.00
N ARG A 440 -11.18 -7.34 8.14
CA ARG A 440 -10.90 -8.43 7.20
C ARG A 440 -11.00 -9.76 7.93
N LEU A 441 -12.09 -10.47 7.72
CA LEU A 441 -12.31 -11.77 8.31
C LEU A 441 -11.73 -12.85 7.40
N LYS A 442 -10.77 -13.60 7.88
CA LYS A 442 -10.21 -14.74 7.16
C LYS A 442 -10.93 -16.01 7.61
N ASN A 443 -11.62 -16.65 6.67
CA ASN A 443 -12.19 -17.97 6.92
C ASN A 443 -11.06 -18.99 7.13
N PRO A 444 -10.99 -19.69 8.27
CA PRO A 444 -9.88 -20.57 8.62
C PRO A 444 -9.81 -21.84 7.76
N VAL A 445 -10.90 -22.22 7.08
CA VAL A 445 -10.98 -23.40 6.23
C VAL A 445 -10.68 -23.06 4.78
N SER A 446 -11.39 -22.08 4.22
CA SER A 446 -11.25 -21.73 2.79
C SER A 446 -10.14 -20.71 2.52
N GLY A 447 -9.63 -20.01 3.55
CA GLY A 447 -8.69 -18.90 3.40
C GLY A 447 -9.27 -17.64 2.75
N LYS A 448 -10.58 -17.64 2.43
CA LYS A 448 -11.26 -16.50 1.81
C LYS A 448 -11.34 -15.33 2.81
N ILE A 449 -11.11 -14.12 2.30
CA ILE A 449 -11.24 -12.89 3.08
C ILE A 449 -12.56 -12.20 2.77
N GLU A 450 -13.33 -11.96 3.81
CA GLU A 450 -14.50 -11.08 3.78
C GLU A 450 -14.11 -9.71 4.33
N ARG A 451 -14.67 -8.63 3.76
CA ARG A 451 -14.38 -7.26 4.17
C ARG A 451 -15.64 -6.60 4.68
N ILE A 452 -15.56 -6.06 5.90
CA ILE A 452 -16.63 -5.30 6.55
C ILE A 452 -16.13 -3.87 6.71
N TYR A 453 -16.85 -2.92 6.15
CA TYR A 453 -16.48 -1.51 6.11
C TYR A 453 -17.16 -0.74 7.23
N ASN A 454 -16.39 0.00 8.01
CA ASN A 454 -16.93 0.99 8.93
C ASN A 454 -17.35 2.26 8.17
N TYR A 455 -18.07 3.18 8.81
CA TYR A 455 -18.37 4.49 8.24
C TYR A 455 -17.10 5.17 7.75
N LYS A 456 -17.20 5.79 6.60
CA LYS A 456 -16.03 6.36 5.93
C LYS A 456 -15.53 7.63 6.62
N TYR A 457 -16.45 8.47 7.10
CA TYR A 457 -16.13 9.78 7.66
C TYR A 457 -16.41 9.84 9.17
N PRO A 458 -15.60 10.61 9.96
CA PRO A 458 -15.79 10.72 11.40
C PRO A 458 -17.18 11.21 11.83
N TYR A 459 -17.78 12.14 11.10
CA TYR A 459 -19.12 12.63 11.41
C TYR A 459 -20.21 11.57 11.17
N GLU A 460 -20.08 10.73 10.14
CA GLU A 460 -20.97 9.59 9.88
C GLU A 460 -20.79 8.53 10.98
N TYR A 461 -19.54 8.25 11.35
CA TYR A 461 -19.21 7.32 12.42
C TYR A 461 -19.85 7.75 13.74
N ILE A 462 -19.76 9.04 14.09
CA ILE A 462 -20.35 9.58 15.32
C ILE A 462 -21.88 9.50 15.30
N SER A 463 -22.52 9.91 14.22
CA SER A 463 -23.99 9.96 14.12
C SER A 463 -24.63 8.57 13.93
N GLY A 464 -23.91 7.64 13.32
CA GLY A 464 -24.42 6.30 12.99
C GLY A 464 -23.90 5.17 13.88
N PHE A 465 -23.15 5.47 14.95
CA PHE A 465 -22.43 4.50 15.75
C PHE A 465 -23.28 3.33 16.24
N ASP A 466 -24.44 3.60 16.82
CA ASP A 466 -25.31 2.56 17.37
C ASP A 466 -25.89 1.64 16.26
N THR A 467 -26.00 2.12 15.04
CA THR A 467 -26.47 1.34 13.89
C THR A 467 -25.39 0.39 13.35
N VAL A 468 -24.13 0.85 13.27
CA VAL A 468 -22.99 0.06 12.73
C VAL A 468 -22.49 -0.96 13.74
N SER A 469 -22.40 -0.59 15.01
CA SER A 469 -22.07 -1.53 16.07
C SER A 469 -22.90 -2.81 15.97
N TYR A 470 -24.20 -2.69 15.71
CA TYR A 470 -25.09 -3.83 15.47
C TYR A 470 -24.80 -4.61 14.18
N THR A 471 -24.40 -3.95 13.09
CA THR A 471 -24.20 -4.61 11.80
C THR A 471 -22.86 -5.34 11.70
N HIS A 472 -21.79 -4.73 12.22
CA HIS A 472 -20.48 -5.38 12.36
C HIS A 472 -20.56 -6.62 13.24
N LEU A 473 -21.35 -6.54 14.30
CA LEU A 473 -21.49 -7.56 15.33
C LEU A 473 -22.32 -8.75 14.84
N ARG A 474 -23.40 -8.51 14.06
CA ARG A 474 -24.23 -9.58 13.47
C ARG A 474 -23.54 -10.35 12.35
N ALA A 475 -22.62 -9.75 11.61
CA ALA A 475 -21.82 -10.47 10.63
C ALA A 475 -20.95 -11.57 11.25
N HIS A 476 -20.67 -11.48 12.56
CA HIS A 476 -19.96 -12.52 13.33
C HIS A 476 -20.86 -13.62 13.90
N GLU A 477 -22.20 -13.41 13.93
CA GLU A 477 -23.15 -14.38 14.52
C GLU A 477 -23.61 -15.48 13.55
N THR A 478 -23.27 -15.41 12.27
CA THR A 478 -23.66 -16.45 11.31
C THR A 478 -22.69 -17.64 11.36
N PRO A 479 -23.14 -18.87 11.66
CA PRO A 479 -22.29 -20.07 11.73
C PRO A 479 -21.48 -20.39 10.47
N GLU A 480 -21.81 -19.77 9.36
CA GLU A 480 -21.15 -19.95 8.07
C GLU A 480 -19.78 -19.25 7.97
N HIS A 481 -19.42 -18.42 8.95
CA HIS A 481 -18.19 -17.66 9.00
C HIS A 481 -17.13 -18.20 10.00
N LEU A 482 -17.48 -19.25 10.73
CA LEU A 482 -16.59 -20.03 11.63
C LEU A 482 -16.03 -21.30 10.91
#